data_b9b88f2ee89fc069536d504b2e52c157
#
_entry.id   b9b88f2ee89fc069536d504b2e52c157
#
_cell.length_a   1.000
_cell.length_b   1.000
_cell.length_c   1.000
_cell.angle_alpha   90.00
_cell.angle_beta   90.00
_cell.angle_gamma   90.00
#
_symmetry.space_group_name_H-M   'P 1'
#
loop_
_entity.id
_entity.type
_entity.pdbx_description
1 polymer ?
#
loop_
_entity_poly.entity_id
_entity_poly.type
_entity_poly.pdbx_seq_one_letter_code
_entity_poly.pdbx_strand_id
1 'polypeptide(L)'
;VDYQLLRRIKGFSARVSLLGVDLHVNNISYYNQTDVHFYHSHEFSEIIYVLSGEIKVGIGTDIVTVREHEILYMGGNIRHKLKIYPDIPVECLTMSFELTYALQDSQIAPQWIREEQELVKTLMSSRFGVTEDKGSCIRIIDDICEGIGEGTVGEYSKLKNHLGNLFICTLQAFGNNRKRLEEDAAREVDFVNKAIQINDYIGKNFTRELTLQSVADELNYSTRQLQRIIKLYYNISFRELLIQYRVGYSKVLLGLTPHSLEVVAGTCGFSSLKSFEKYFKLSEGMTPSAFKKIYGKCNS
;
A
#
# COMPACT_ATOMS: atom_id res chain seq x y z
N VAL A 1 -21.43 -24.52 1.89
CA VAL A 1 -21.55 -23.39 2.84
C VAL A 1 -22.12 -22.19 2.11
N ASP A 2 -23.00 -21.40 2.76
CA ASP A 2 -23.53 -20.15 2.22
C ASP A 2 -22.64 -18.97 2.64
N TYR A 3 -21.71 -18.60 1.79
CA TYR A 3 -20.77 -17.51 2.08
C TYR A 3 -21.43 -16.10 2.09
N GLN A 4 -22.68 -15.95 1.61
CA GLN A 4 -23.38 -14.68 1.71
C GLN A 4 -23.63 -14.28 3.17
N LEU A 5 -23.61 -15.22 4.10
CA LEU A 5 -23.67 -14.96 5.54
C LEU A 5 -22.53 -14.05 6.02
N LEU A 6 -21.36 -14.08 5.38
CA LEU A 6 -20.23 -13.21 5.68
C LEU A 6 -20.55 -11.71 5.52
N ARG A 7 -21.62 -11.36 4.79
CA ARG A 7 -22.11 -9.96 4.73
C ARG A 7 -22.53 -9.42 6.09
N ARG A 8 -22.92 -10.30 7.03
CA ARG A 8 -23.34 -9.91 8.39
C ARG A 8 -22.20 -9.38 9.24
N ILE A 9 -20.94 -9.74 8.91
CA ILE A 9 -19.75 -9.27 9.61
C ILE A 9 -19.01 -8.15 8.86
N LYS A 10 -19.60 -7.60 7.82
CA LYS A 10 -19.03 -6.45 7.10
C LYS A 10 -18.77 -5.29 8.07
N GLY A 11 -17.54 -4.75 8.02
CA GLY A 11 -17.11 -3.68 8.91
C GLY A 11 -16.74 -4.14 10.32
N PHE A 12 -16.73 -5.45 10.59
CA PHE A 12 -16.30 -5.96 11.88
C PHE A 12 -14.84 -5.62 12.14
N SER A 13 -14.55 -5.13 13.33
CA SER A 13 -13.22 -4.75 13.80
C SER A 13 -12.91 -5.43 15.12
N ALA A 14 -11.71 -5.95 15.29
CA ALA A 14 -11.28 -6.62 16.51
C ALA A 14 -9.77 -6.51 16.72
N ARG A 15 -9.34 -6.53 17.98
CA ARG A 15 -7.95 -6.72 18.37
C ARG A 15 -7.77 -8.15 18.89
N VAL A 16 -6.78 -8.84 18.35
CA VAL A 16 -6.42 -10.21 18.73
C VAL A 16 -4.96 -10.20 19.11
N SER A 17 -4.67 -10.50 20.37
CA SER A 17 -3.29 -10.67 20.83
C SER A 17 -2.83 -12.08 20.49
N LEU A 18 -1.81 -12.18 19.65
CA LEU A 18 -1.09 -13.38 19.31
C LEU A 18 0.28 -13.38 20.01
N LEU A 19 0.96 -14.50 20.02
CA LEU A 19 2.26 -14.60 20.67
C LEU A 19 3.29 -13.68 19.96
N GLY A 20 3.61 -12.55 20.60
CA GLY A 20 4.59 -11.58 20.12
C GLY A 20 4.09 -10.58 19.06
N VAL A 21 2.81 -10.65 18.68
CA VAL A 21 2.20 -9.75 17.70
C VAL A 21 0.75 -9.46 18.10
N ASP A 22 0.33 -8.21 18.08
CA ASP A 22 -1.07 -7.83 18.18
C ASP A 22 -1.65 -7.57 16.79
N LEU A 23 -2.63 -8.38 16.41
CA LEU A 23 -3.39 -8.24 15.18
C LEU A 23 -4.58 -7.31 15.41
N HIS A 24 -4.63 -6.20 14.72
CA HIS A 24 -5.79 -5.34 14.67
C HIS A 24 -6.51 -5.50 13.32
N VAL A 25 -7.60 -6.24 13.32
CA VAL A 25 -8.48 -6.33 12.15
C VAL A 25 -9.30 -5.06 12.07
N ASN A 26 -9.14 -4.29 11.00
CA ASN A 26 -9.81 -3.00 10.80
C ASN A 26 -11.16 -3.17 10.09
N ASN A 27 -11.22 -4.12 9.17
CA ASN A 27 -12.42 -4.36 8.38
C ASN A 27 -12.43 -5.78 7.81
N ILE A 28 -13.63 -6.34 7.69
CA ILE A 28 -13.91 -7.56 6.94
C ILE A 28 -14.98 -7.24 5.92
N SER A 29 -14.81 -7.73 4.70
CA SER A 29 -15.77 -7.57 3.63
C SER A 29 -15.86 -8.82 2.78
N TYR A 30 -17.07 -9.19 2.40
CA TYR A 30 -17.36 -10.24 1.44
C TYR A 30 -17.79 -9.62 0.11
N TYR A 31 -17.24 -10.13 -0.96
CA TYR A 31 -17.52 -9.67 -2.33
C TYR A 31 -17.95 -10.83 -3.22
N ASN A 32 -18.85 -10.54 -4.14
CA ASN A 32 -19.28 -11.46 -5.19
C ASN A 32 -19.36 -10.74 -6.55
N GLN A 33 -19.90 -11.39 -7.57
CA GLN A 33 -19.97 -10.93 -8.96
C GLN A 33 -20.50 -9.51 -9.19
N THR A 34 -21.30 -8.97 -8.29
CA THR A 34 -22.00 -7.70 -8.49
C THR A 34 -21.21 -6.50 -8.01
N ASP A 35 -20.08 -6.71 -7.35
CA ASP A 35 -19.32 -5.65 -6.70
C ASP A 35 -18.27 -5.07 -7.65
N VAL A 36 -18.37 -3.76 -7.95
CA VAL A 36 -17.40 -3.04 -8.79
C VAL A 36 -16.40 -2.32 -7.92
N HIS A 37 -15.10 -2.56 -8.18
CA HIS A 37 -14.03 -1.94 -7.44
C HIS A 37 -13.25 -0.93 -8.28
N PHE A 38 -12.94 0.21 -7.67
CA PHE A 38 -12.05 1.23 -8.25
C PHE A 38 -10.63 1.07 -7.71
N TYR A 39 -9.65 1.65 -8.41
CA TYR A 39 -8.30 1.77 -7.88
C TYR A 39 -8.33 2.59 -6.59
N HIS A 40 -7.80 2.00 -5.53
CA HIS A 40 -7.64 2.66 -4.23
C HIS A 40 -6.33 2.24 -3.57
N SER A 41 -5.98 2.89 -2.49
CA SER A 41 -4.90 2.51 -1.59
C SER A 41 -5.30 2.90 -0.18
N HIS A 42 -4.83 2.15 0.78
CA HIS A 42 -5.03 2.40 2.21
C HIS A 42 -3.76 2.03 2.97
N GLU A 43 -3.62 2.55 4.18
CA GLU A 43 -2.44 2.32 5.03
C GLU A 43 -2.37 0.88 5.57
N PHE A 44 -3.51 0.20 5.62
CA PHE A 44 -3.62 -1.17 6.14
C PHE A 44 -3.10 -2.20 5.15
N SER A 45 -2.57 -3.31 5.68
CA SER A 45 -2.37 -4.53 4.91
C SER A 45 -3.69 -5.24 4.66
N GLU A 46 -3.79 -6.00 3.58
CA GLU A 46 -4.99 -6.72 3.21
C GLU A 46 -4.70 -8.16 2.80
N ILE A 47 -5.58 -9.06 3.20
CA ILE A 47 -5.59 -10.45 2.76
C ILE A 47 -6.92 -10.71 2.04
N ILE A 48 -6.84 -11.35 0.88
CA ILE A 48 -8.00 -11.78 0.10
C ILE A 48 -7.99 -13.30 0.01
N TYR A 49 -9.06 -13.93 0.46
CA TYR A 49 -9.32 -15.35 0.32
C TYR A 49 -10.31 -15.56 -0.81
N VAL A 50 -9.92 -16.28 -1.87
CA VAL A 50 -10.82 -16.62 -2.97
C VAL A 50 -11.55 -17.91 -2.62
N LEU A 51 -12.85 -17.78 -2.34
CA LEU A 51 -13.70 -18.89 -1.88
C LEU A 51 -14.26 -19.69 -3.05
N SER A 52 -14.54 -19.03 -4.17
CA SER A 52 -14.90 -19.66 -5.45
C SER A 52 -14.51 -18.81 -6.64
N GLY A 53 -14.19 -19.46 -7.76
CA GLY A 53 -13.84 -18.81 -9.03
C GLY A 53 -12.44 -18.22 -9.08
N GLU A 54 -12.28 -17.11 -9.80
CA GLU A 54 -11.00 -16.38 -9.87
C GLU A 54 -11.20 -14.87 -9.89
N ILE A 55 -10.24 -14.15 -9.32
CA ILE A 55 -10.16 -12.69 -9.38
C ILE A 55 -8.88 -12.26 -10.06
N LYS A 56 -8.92 -11.08 -10.68
CA LYS A 56 -7.71 -10.40 -11.15
C LYS A 56 -7.51 -9.11 -10.36
N VAL A 57 -6.35 -8.99 -9.74
CA VAL A 57 -5.99 -7.81 -8.96
C VAL A 57 -4.91 -7.05 -9.71
N GLY A 58 -5.22 -5.81 -10.09
CA GLY A 58 -4.23 -4.89 -10.63
C GLY A 58 -3.44 -4.28 -9.48
N ILE A 59 -2.13 -4.51 -9.42
CA ILE A 59 -1.22 -4.00 -8.39
C ILE A 59 -0.15 -3.15 -9.10
N GLY A 60 -0.33 -1.84 -9.09
CA GLY A 60 0.50 -0.95 -9.89
C GLY A 60 0.36 -1.24 -11.39
N THR A 61 1.40 -1.75 -12.04
CA THR A 61 1.39 -2.19 -13.46
C THR A 61 1.17 -3.68 -13.64
N ASP A 62 1.19 -4.45 -12.57
CA ASP A 62 1.08 -5.89 -12.59
C ASP A 62 -0.39 -6.32 -12.50
N ILE A 63 -0.72 -7.45 -13.10
CA ILE A 63 -2.01 -8.10 -12.94
C ILE A 63 -1.75 -9.46 -12.32
N VAL A 64 -2.25 -9.63 -11.12
CA VAL A 64 -2.16 -10.88 -10.36
C VAL A 64 -3.49 -11.61 -10.50
N THR A 65 -3.44 -12.84 -10.96
CA THR A 65 -4.62 -13.73 -10.96
C THR A 65 -4.58 -14.58 -9.71
N VAL A 66 -5.66 -14.57 -8.95
CA VAL A 66 -5.83 -15.37 -7.73
C VAL A 66 -7.05 -16.27 -7.92
N ARG A 67 -6.86 -17.55 -7.73
CA ARG A 67 -7.87 -18.59 -8.02
C ARG A 67 -8.51 -19.09 -6.75
N GLU A 68 -9.54 -19.88 -6.92
CA GLU A 68 -10.20 -20.61 -5.83
C GLU A 68 -9.18 -21.32 -4.95
N HIS A 69 -9.34 -21.17 -3.64
CA HIS A 69 -8.45 -21.66 -2.60
C HIS A 69 -7.03 -21.05 -2.60
N GLU A 70 -6.82 -19.96 -3.31
CA GLU A 70 -5.63 -19.15 -3.17
C GLU A 70 -5.88 -17.94 -2.27
N ILE A 71 -4.81 -17.54 -1.60
CA ILE A 71 -4.77 -16.38 -0.68
C ILE A 71 -3.82 -15.35 -1.28
N LEU A 72 -4.31 -14.11 -1.44
CA LEU A 72 -3.48 -12.96 -1.79
C LEU A 72 -3.26 -12.12 -0.55
N TYR A 73 -2.01 -11.84 -0.23
CA TYR A 73 -1.60 -10.80 0.71
C TYR A 73 -1.16 -9.56 -0.07
N MET A 74 -1.52 -8.38 0.43
CA MET A 74 -1.04 -7.09 -0.04
C MET A 74 -0.64 -6.24 1.17
N GLY A 75 0.56 -5.64 1.10
CA GLY A 75 1.06 -4.70 2.10
C GLY A 75 0.32 -3.36 2.07
N GLY A 76 0.44 -2.57 3.14
CA GLY A 76 -0.16 -1.24 3.22
C GLY A 76 0.41 -0.27 2.18
N ASN A 77 -0.37 0.79 1.87
CA ASN A 77 -0.03 1.84 0.89
C ASN A 77 0.15 1.36 -0.56
N ILE A 78 -0.25 0.13 -0.86
CA ILE A 78 -0.18 -0.40 -2.22
C ILE A 78 -1.45 -0.02 -2.98
N ARG A 79 -1.26 0.69 -4.09
CA ARG A 79 -2.38 0.99 -4.98
C ARG A 79 -2.78 -0.24 -5.75
N HIS A 80 -4.00 -0.68 -5.52
CA HIS A 80 -4.56 -1.87 -6.13
C HIS A 80 -6.00 -1.67 -6.62
N LYS A 81 -6.43 -2.57 -7.50
CA LYS A 81 -7.81 -2.64 -7.99
C LYS A 81 -8.21 -4.10 -8.13
N LEU A 82 -9.25 -4.47 -7.44
CA LEU A 82 -9.91 -5.74 -7.66
C LEU A 82 -10.72 -5.66 -8.96
N LYS A 83 -10.50 -6.57 -9.89
CA LYS A 83 -11.26 -6.69 -11.13
C LYS A 83 -12.05 -7.98 -11.12
N ILE A 84 -13.35 -7.86 -10.97
CA ILE A 84 -14.29 -8.96 -11.06
C ILE A 84 -14.95 -8.88 -12.44
N TYR A 85 -15.05 -10.01 -13.12
CA TYR A 85 -15.71 -10.12 -14.41
C TYR A 85 -17.17 -10.52 -14.20
N PRO A 86 -18.15 -9.80 -14.80
CA PRO A 86 -19.57 -10.07 -14.57
C PRO A 86 -20.02 -11.48 -14.92
N ASP A 87 -19.33 -12.10 -15.89
CA ASP A 87 -19.71 -13.40 -16.44
C ASP A 87 -19.06 -14.60 -15.71
N ILE A 88 -18.19 -14.34 -14.73
CA ILE A 88 -17.49 -15.40 -13.97
C ILE A 88 -17.99 -15.35 -12.53
N PRO A 89 -18.65 -16.41 -12.05
CA PRO A 89 -19.01 -16.52 -10.64
C PRO A 89 -17.75 -16.41 -9.76
N VAL A 90 -17.77 -15.52 -8.79
CA VAL A 90 -16.67 -15.35 -7.85
C VAL A 90 -17.19 -14.99 -6.48
N GLU A 91 -16.58 -15.54 -5.46
CA GLU A 91 -16.79 -15.19 -4.07
C GLU A 91 -15.44 -15.02 -3.39
N CYS A 92 -15.26 -13.93 -2.66
CA CYS A 92 -14.05 -13.71 -1.88
C CYS A 92 -14.33 -12.99 -0.57
N LEU A 93 -13.51 -13.30 0.43
CA LEU A 93 -13.47 -12.62 1.71
C LEU A 93 -12.20 -11.76 1.76
N THR A 94 -12.33 -10.50 2.16
CA THR A 94 -11.18 -9.63 2.43
C THR A 94 -11.09 -9.29 3.90
N MET A 95 -9.87 -9.22 4.40
CA MET A 95 -9.54 -8.81 5.76
C MET A 95 -8.45 -7.75 5.71
N SER A 96 -8.80 -6.51 6.08
CA SER A 96 -7.84 -5.42 6.22
C SER A 96 -7.35 -5.36 7.66
N PHE A 97 -6.05 -5.20 7.87
CA PHE A 97 -5.46 -5.30 9.20
C PHE A 97 -4.18 -4.50 9.36
N GLU A 98 -3.82 -4.25 10.62
CA GLU A 98 -2.53 -3.74 11.08
C GLU A 98 -1.92 -4.71 12.08
N LEU A 99 -0.59 -4.72 12.15
CA LEU A 99 0.16 -5.48 13.14
C LEU A 99 1.02 -4.54 13.97
N THR A 100 0.97 -4.73 15.28
CA THR A 100 1.90 -4.12 16.22
C THR A 100 2.69 -5.21 16.92
N TYR A 101 4.01 -5.03 17.00
CA TYR A 101 4.86 -5.99 17.70
C TYR A 101 4.74 -5.75 19.20
N ALA A 102 4.40 -6.78 19.97
CA ALA A 102 4.55 -6.74 21.40
C ALA A 102 6.05 -6.58 21.72
N LEU A 103 6.37 -5.60 22.55
CA LEU A 103 7.74 -5.30 23.03
C LEU A 103 8.23 -6.43 23.97
N GLN A 104 8.39 -7.63 23.46
CA GLN A 104 9.13 -8.69 24.15
C GLN A 104 10.53 -8.76 23.59
N ASP A 105 11.50 -8.74 24.49
CA ASP A 105 12.92 -8.88 24.14
C ASP A 105 13.12 -10.17 23.33
N SER A 106 13.33 -10.02 22.02
CA SER A 106 13.35 -11.12 21.06
C SER A 106 14.46 -12.14 21.34
N GLN A 107 15.41 -11.80 22.21
CA GLN A 107 16.51 -12.70 22.62
C GLN A 107 16.08 -13.77 23.64
N ILE A 108 15.02 -13.55 24.40
CA ILE A 108 14.52 -14.44 25.44
C ILE A 108 13.37 -15.32 24.95
N ALA A 109 12.77 -14.99 23.81
CA ALA A 109 11.64 -15.72 23.26
C ALA A 109 12.04 -17.14 22.80
N PRO A 110 11.20 -18.17 23.02
CA PRO A 110 11.39 -19.50 22.45
C PRO A 110 11.58 -19.48 20.92
N GLN A 111 12.31 -20.46 20.38
CA GLN A 111 12.65 -20.51 18.96
C GLN A 111 11.41 -20.42 18.05
N TRP A 112 10.33 -21.12 18.39
CA TRP A 112 9.09 -21.11 17.60
C TRP A 112 8.38 -19.75 17.57
N ILE A 113 8.47 -18.95 18.65
CA ILE A 113 7.98 -17.55 18.62
C ILE A 113 8.83 -16.70 17.68
N ARG A 114 10.15 -16.88 17.71
CA ARG A 114 11.06 -16.12 16.82
C ARG A 114 10.83 -16.46 15.36
N GLU A 115 10.60 -17.74 15.04
CA GLU A 115 10.30 -18.19 13.68
C GLU A 115 8.99 -17.60 13.16
N GLU A 116 7.96 -17.51 14.01
CA GLU A 116 6.69 -16.87 13.68
C GLU A 116 6.85 -15.36 13.45
N GLN A 117 7.58 -14.68 14.34
CA GLN A 117 7.87 -13.26 14.19
C GLN A 117 8.65 -12.94 12.91
N GLU A 118 9.63 -13.77 12.56
CA GLU A 118 10.39 -13.60 11.32
C GLU A 118 9.53 -13.82 10.08
N LEU A 119 8.60 -14.78 10.11
CA LEU A 119 7.64 -14.98 9.03
C LEU A 119 6.70 -13.77 8.88
N VAL A 120 6.20 -13.24 9.99
CA VAL A 120 5.38 -12.03 9.99
C VAL A 120 6.17 -10.85 9.41
N LYS A 121 7.41 -10.63 9.83
CA LYS A 121 8.27 -9.57 9.28
C LYS A 121 8.48 -9.72 7.78
N THR A 122 8.75 -10.95 7.33
CA THR A 122 8.96 -11.26 5.91
C THR A 122 7.69 -10.96 5.11
N LEU A 123 6.53 -11.40 5.60
CA LEU A 123 5.24 -11.10 4.96
C LEU A 123 4.99 -9.58 4.89
N MET A 124 5.15 -8.87 6.00
CA MET A 124 4.94 -7.42 6.07
C MET A 124 5.94 -6.61 5.24
N SER A 125 7.12 -7.16 4.96
CA SER A 125 8.12 -6.54 4.07
C SER A 125 7.84 -6.83 2.60
N SER A 126 6.97 -7.77 2.29
CA SER A 126 6.59 -8.10 0.91
C SER A 126 5.55 -7.10 0.40
N ARG A 127 5.66 -6.72 -0.86
CA ARG A 127 4.65 -5.88 -1.50
C ARG A 127 3.34 -6.61 -1.65
N PHE A 128 3.38 -7.81 -2.17
CA PHE A 128 2.27 -8.75 -2.22
C PHE A 128 2.80 -10.18 -2.35
N GLY A 129 1.97 -11.15 -2.05
CA GLY A 129 2.26 -12.56 -2.24
C GLY A 129 1.00 -13.37 -2.47
N VAL A 130 1.11 -14.47 -3.23
CA VAL A 130 0.02 -15.42 -3.45
C VAL A 130 0.48 -16.79 -2.96
N THR A 131 -0.38 -17.45 -2.22
CA THR A 131 -0.17 -18.83 -1.75
C THR A 131 -1.44 -19.65 -1.84
N GLU A 132 -1.31 -20.97 -1.94
CA GLU A 132 -2.44 -21.89 -1.90
C GLU A 132 -2.85 -22.19 -0.45
N ASP A 133 -4.15 -22.14 -0.15
CA ASP A 133 -4.72 -22.67 1.08
C ASP A 133 -4.95 -24.17 0.93
N LYS A 134 -4.27 -24.96 1.74
CA LYS A 134 -4.47 -26.42 1.79
C LYS A 134 -5.71 -26.84 2.62
N GLY A 135 -6.71 -25.95 2.68
CA GLY A 135 -7.99 -26.20 3.34
C GLY A 135 -8.03 -25.80 4.81
N SER A 136 -6.99 -25.12 5.33
CA SER A 136 -6.99 -24.69 6.75
C SER A 136 -7.77 -23.39 6.95
N CYS A 137 -7.56 -22.40 6.06
CA CYS A 137 -8.27 -21.14 6.12
C CYS A 137 -9.74 -21.30 5.74
N ILE A 138 -10.03 -22.10 4.69
CA ILE A 138 -11.41 -22.31 4.24
C ILE A 138 -12.27 -22.92 5.33
N ARG A 139 -11.76 -23.90 6.09
CA ARG A 139 -12.50 -24.51 7.20
C ARG A 139 -12.86 -23.49 8.29
N ILE A 140 -11.94 -22.58 8.61
CA ILE A 140 -12.23 -21.53 9.59
C ILE A 140 -13.28 -20.56 9.06
N ILE A 141 -13.25 -20.26 7.76
CA ILE A 141 -14.26 -19.40 7.13
C ILE A 141 -15.63 -20.10 7.14
N ASP A 142 -15.67 -21.40 6.92
CA ASP A 142 -16.88 -22.21 7.04
C ASP A 142 -17.44 -22.17 8.47
N ASP A 143 -16.59 -22.37 9.49
CA ASP A 143 -16.96 -22.28 10.91
C ASP A 143 -17.49 -20.87 11.26
N ILE A 144 -16.91 -19.83 10.68
CA ILE A 144 -17.42 -18.45 10.83
C ILE A 144 -18.85 -18.37 10.26
N CYS A 145 -19.07 -18.87 9.03
CA CYS A 145 -20.40 -18.84 8.40
C CYS A 145 -21.45 -19.58 9.22
N GLU A 146 -21.11 -20.75 9.77
CA GLU A 146 -22.03 -21.54 10.60
C GLU A 146 -22.35 -20.88 11.95
N GLY A 147 -21.40 -20.11 12.51
CA GLY A 147 -21.54 -19.45 13.81
C GLY A 147 -22.15 -18.05 13.78
N ILE A 148 -22.32 -17.42 12.59
CA ILE A 148 -22.78 -16.05 12.48
C ILE A 148 -24.34 -15.97 12.50
N GLY A 149 -24.85 -15.12 13.37
CA GLY A 149 -26.25 -14.68 13.32
C GLY A 149 -27.21 -15.50 14.16
N GLU A 150 -26.69 -16.33 15.04
CA GLU A 150 -27.49 -17.03 16.06
C GLU A 150 -27.90 -16.09 17.21
N GLY A 151 -27.24 -14.91 17.34
CA GLY A 151 -27.49 -13.94 18.41
C GLY A 151 -27.17 -14.50 19.81
N THR A 152 -26.30 -15.50 19.87
CA THR A 152 -25.97 -16.19 21.12
C THR A 152 -24.87 -15.47 21.88
N VAL A 153 -24.90 -15.64 23.21
CA VAL A 153 -23.83 -15.12 24.08
C VAL A 153 -22.49 -15.70 23.68
N GLY A 154 -21.50 -14.84 23.43
CA GLY A 154 -20.16 -15.24 23.06
C GLY A 154 -19.89 -15.27 21.53
N GLU A 155 -20.86 -14.96 20.69
CA GLU A 155 -20.69 -14.90 19.23
C GLU A 155 -19.53 -13.95 18.83
N TYR A 156 -19.46 -12.75 19.43
CA TYR A 156 -18.35 -11.81 19.22
C TYR A 156 -16.99 -12.43 19.57
N SER A 157 -16.91 -13.11 20.70
CA SER A 157 -15.67 -13.73 21.17
C SER A 157 -15.26 -14.91 20.29
N LYS A 158 -16.22 -15.71 19.82
CA LYS A 158 -15.97 -16.80 18.86
C LYS A 158 -15.42 -16.21 17.54
N LEU A 159 -16.11 -15.21 16.98
CA LEU A 159 -15.67 -14.55 15.74
C LEU A 159 -14.26 -13.99 15.88
N LYS A 160 -13.98 -13.27 16.97
CA LYS A 160 -12.64 -12.76 17.27
C LYS A 160 -11.57 -13.86 17.28
N ASN A 161 -11.86 -15.00 17.92
CA ASN A 161 -10.93 -16.13 17.97
C ASN A 161 -10.74 -16.77 16.58
N HIS A 162 -11.81 -16.91 15.80
CA HIS A 162 -11.72 -17.41 14.42
C HIS A 162 -10.86 -16.50 13.54
N LEU A 163 -10.93 -15.18 13.70
CA LEU A 163 -10.08 -14.25 12.95
C LEU A 163 -8.59 -14.39 13.32
N GLY A 164 -8.28 -14.59 14.60
CA GLY A 164 -6.93 -14.90 15.05
C GLY A 164 -6.41 -16.21 14.44
N ASN A 165 -7.21 -17.25 14.49
CA ASN A 165 -6.87 -18.55 13.89
C ASN A 165 -6.74 -18.48 12.37
N LEU A 166 -7.62 -17.71 11.70
CA LEU A 166 -7.55 -17.46 10.25
C LEU A 166 -6.23 -16.81 9.87
N PHE A 167 -5.79 -15.80 10.64
CA PHE A 167 -4.50 -15.15 10.43
C PHE A 167 -3.32 -16.12 10.64
N ILE A 168 -3.34 -16.94 11.68
CA ILE A 168 -2.31 -17.98 11.94
C ILE A 168 -2.23 -18.98 10.79
N CYS A 169 -3.36 -19.51 10.33
CA CYS A 169 -3.41 -20.42 9.19
C CYS A 169 -2.90 -19.76 7.89
N THR A 170 -3.18 -18.47 7.71
CA THR A 170 -2.63 -17.69 6.61
C THR A 170 -1.10 -17.61 6.69
N LEU A 171 -0.54 -17.31 7.85
CA LEU A 171 0.91 -17.33 8.06
C LEU A 171 1.51 -18.70 7.74
N GLN A 172 0.86 -19.78 8.17
CA GLN A 172 1.31 -21.15 7.87
C GLN A 172 1.28 -21.45 6.37
N ALA A 173 0.24 -21.01 5.66
CA ALA A 173 0.15 -21.17 4.21
C ALA A 173 1.31 -20.44 3.49
N PHE A 174 1.63 -19.22 3.90
CA PHE A 174 2.79 -18.46 3.40
C PHE A 174 4.12 -19.08 3.85
N GLY A 175 4.20 -19.63 5.06
CA GLY A 175 5.40 -20.30 5.59
C GLY A 175 5.84 -21.48 4.74
N ASN A 176 4.92 -22.22 4.14
CA ASN A 176 5.22 -23.32 3.21
C ASN A 176 5.89 -22.81 1.91
N ASN A 177 5.75 -21.53 1.58
CA ASN A 177 6.34 -20.87 0.42
C ASN A 177 7.38 -19.81 0.83
N ARG A 178 7.97 -19.92 2.01
CA ARG A 178 8.86 -18.94 2.64
C ARG A 178 9.97 -18.44 1.72
N LYS A 179 10.63 -19.32 0.99
CA LYS A 179 11.71 -18.94 0.06
C LYS A 179 11.23 -17.94 -1.00
N ARG A 180 10.07 -18.18 -1.59
CA ARG A 180 9.47 -17.25 -2.58
C ARG A 180 9.11 -15.92 -1.94
N LEU A 181 8.55 -15.96 -0.74
CA LEU A 181 8.19 -14.76 0.01
C LEU A 181 9.43 -13.92 0.35
N GLU A 182 10.54 -14.57 0.76
CA GLU A 182 11.83 -13.90 1.03
C GLU A 182 12.41 -13.27 -0.24
N GLU A 183 12.34 -13.93 -1.39
CA GLU A 183 12.77 -13.38 -2.67
C GLU A 183 11.93 -12.16 -3.07
N ASP A 184 10.62 -12.19 -2.88
CA ASP A 184 9.72 -11.09 -3.19
C ASP A 184 9.94 -9.91 -2.23
N ALA A 185 10.14 -10.17 -0.93
CA ALA A 185 10.50 -9.15 0.06
C ALA A 185 11.85 -8.48 -0.26
N ALA A 186 12.86 -9.26 -0.64
CA ALA A 186 14.16 -8.72 -1.04
C ALA A 186 14.07 -7.84 -2.29
N ARG A 187 13.23 -8.22 -3.27
CA ARG A 187 12.97 -7.41 -4.47
C ARG A 187 12.28 -6.09 -4.11
N GLU A 188 11.35 -6.12 -3.16
CA GLU A 188 10.65 -4.90 -2.72
C GLU A 188 11.58 -3.94 -2.00
N VAL A 189 12.46 -4.44 -1.10
CA VAL A 189 13.48 -3.62 -0.44
C VAL A 189 14.41 -2.97 -1.47
N ASP A 190 14.87 -3.73 -2.48
CA ASP A 190 15.69 -3.20 -3.58
C ASP A 190 14.92 -2.12 -4.38
N PHE A 191 13.64 -2.36 -4.67
CA PHE A 191 12.78 -1.40 -5.36
C PHE A 191 12.59 -0.11 -4.57
N VAL A 192 12.30 -0.20 -3.27
CA VAL A 192 12.15 0.96 -2.37
C VAL A 192 13.46 1.74 -2.29
N ASN A 193 14.60 1.06 -2.13
CA ASN A 193 15.91 1.70 -2.10
C ASN A 193 16.21 2.48 -3.38
N LYS A 194 15.85 1.91 -4.55
CA LYS A 194 15.96 2.60 -5.84
C LYS A 194 15.07 3.84 -5.91
N ALA A 195 13.84 3.76 -5.40
CA ALA A 195 12.92 4.90 -5.35
C ALA A 195 13.46 6.01 -4.44
N ILE A 196 14.01 5.67 -3.26
CA ILE A 196 14.66 6.61 -2.34
C ILE A 196 15.86 7.27 -3.03
N GLN A 197 16.72 6.51 -3.69
CA GLN A 197 17.88 7.03 -4.42
C GLN A 197 17.48 8.04 -5.50
N ILE A 198 16.43 7.73 -6.27
CA ILE A 198 15.88 8.65 -7.28
C ILE A 198 15.36 9.93 -6.62
N ASN A 199 14.62 9.78 -5.53
CA ASN A 199 14.07 10.90 -4.78
C ASN A 199 15.15 11.83 -4.26
N ASP A 200 16.18 11.27 -3.64
CA ASP A 200 17.33 12.02 -3.12
C ASP A 200 18.07 12.76 -4.21
N TYR A 201 18.29 12.11 -5.35
CA TYR A 201 18.97 12.74 -6.48
C TYR A 201 18.16 13.92 -7.03
N ILE A 202 16.85 13.72 -7.27
CA ILE A 202 15.97 14.80 -7.73
C ILE A 202 15.91 15.91 -6.70
N GLY A 203 15.75 15.59 -5.41
CA GLY A 203 15.68 16.54 -4.31
C GLY A 203 16.94 17.41 -4.16
N LYS A 204 18.11 16.89 -4.51
CA LYS A 204 19.39 17.65 -4.51
C LYS A 204 19.62 18.49 -5.76
N ASN A 205 18.95 18.16 -6.87
CA ASN A 205 19.25 18.72 -8.18
C ASN A 205 18.08 19.41 -8.91
N PHE A 206 16.87 19.44 -8.34
CA PHE A 206 15.64 19.90 -9.00
C PHE A 206 15.72 21.36 -9.52
N THR A 207 16.63 22.17 -8.98
CA THR A 207 16.84 23.55 -9.41
C THR A 207 17.58 23.66 -10.74
N ARG A 208 18.26 22.58 -11.15
CA ARG A 208 18.98 22.50 -12.42
C ARG A 208 18.06 22.02 -13.55
N GLU A 209 18.54 22.09 -14.77
CA GLU A 209 17.89 21.45 -15.89
C GLU A 209 18.05 19.94 -15.77
N LEU A 210 16.96 19.25 -15.38
CA LEU A 210 16.91 17.80 -15.28
C LEU A 210 16.00 17.23 -16.37
N THR A 211 16.55 16.29 -17.13
CA THR A 211 15.80 15.45 -18.06
C THR A 211 15.72 14.04 -17.52
N LEU A 212 14.72 13.27 -17.98
CA LEU A 212 14.62 11.85 -17.63
C LEU A 212 15.89 11.10 -18.01
N GLN A 213 16.50 11.44 -19.17
CA GLN A 213 17.75 10.83 -19.64
C GLN A 213 18.90 11.16 -18.70
N SER A 214 19.12 12.45 -18.35
CA SER A 214 20.23 12.84 -17.48
C SER A 214 20.18 12.19 -16.10
N VAL A 215 18.97 12.03 -15.53
CA VAL A 215 18.81 11.34 -14.24
C VAL A 215 19.04 9.83 -14.38
N ALA A 216 18.57 9.23 -15.48
CA ALA A 216 18.78 7.82 -15.75
C ALA A 216 20.27 7.48 -15.92
N ASP A 217 21.01 8.31 -16.68
CA ASP A 217 22.45 8.14 -16.92
C ASP A 217 23.24 8.26 -15.60
N GLU A 218 22.94 9.26 -14.78
CA GLU A 218 23.62 9.47 -13.50
C GLU A 218 23.39 8.35 -12.50
N LEU A 219 22.18 7.80 -12.46
CA LEU A 219 21.84 6.72 -11.54
C LEU A 219 22.08 5.32 -12.12
N ASN A 220 22.65 5.22 -13.32
CA ASN A 220 22.88 3.97 -14.03
C ASN A 220 21.59 3.15 -14.28
N TYR A 221 20.49 3.83 -14.61
CA TYR A 221 19.23 3.21 -15.03
C TYR A 221 18.98 3.45 -16.52
N SER A 222 18.21 2.57 -17.15
CA SER A 222 17.57 2.95 -18.40
C SER A 222 16.41 3.94 -18.11
N THR A 223 16.08 4.81 -19.08
CA THR A 223 14.92 5.71 -18.96
C THR A 223 13.62 4.95 -18.68
N ARG A 224 13.47 3.76 -19.27
CA ARG A 224 12.32 2.88 -19.03
C ARG A 224 12.25 2.38 -17.58
N GLN A 225 13.39 1.99 -17.00
CA GLN A 225 13.45 1.59 -15.59
C GLN A 225 13.14 2.75 -14.66
N LEU A 226 13.75 3.92 -14.91
CA LEU A 226 13.51 5.12 -14.13
C LEU A 226 12.02 5.52 -14.15
N GLN A 227 11.41 5.59 -15.34
CA GLN A 227 9.97 5.86 -15.48
C GLN A 227 9.11 4.84 -14.74
N ARG A 228 9.45 3.55 -14.86
CA ARG A 228 8.72 2.47 -14.19
C ARG A 228 8.78 2.63 -12.67
N ILE A 229 9.96 2.90 -12.10
CA ILE A 229 10.13 3.09 -10.65
C ILE A 229 9.32 4.29 -10.18
N ILE A 230 9.46 5.45 -10.84
CA ILE A 230 8.71 6.65 -10.49
C ILE A 230 7.20 6.40 -10.58
N LYS A 231 6.75 5.76 -11.65
CA LYS A 231 5.31 5.49 -11.84
C LYS A 231 4.75 4.52 -10.81
N LEU A 232 5.50 3.48 -10.46
CA LEU A 232 5.07 2.49 -9.48
C LEU A 232 5.07 3.03 -8.05
N TYR A 233 6.12 3.78 -7.68
CA TYR A 233 6.29 4.24 -6.30
C TYR A 233 5.48 5.51 -6.00
N TYR A 234 5.56 6.53 -6.91
CA TYR A 234 4.90 7.82 -6.70
C TYR A 234 3.57 7.95 -7.46
N ASN A 235 3.26 7.02 -8.36
CA ASN A 235 2.10 7.03 -9.25
C ASN A 235 1.97 8.28 -10.15
N ILE A 236 3.05 9.00 -10.36
CA ILE A 236 3.14 10.19 -11.19
C ILE A 236 4.23 10.03 -12.25
N SER A 237 4.29 10.94 -13.22
CA SER A 237 5.41 10.99 -14.18
C SER A 237 6.64 11.66 -13.56
N PHE A 238 7.82 11.45 -14.16
CA PHE A 238 9.05 12.17 -13.80
C PHE A 238 8.86 13.69 -13.82
N ARG A 239 8.15 14.21 -14.82
CA ARG A 239 7.89 15.65 -14.94
C ARG A 239 7.03 16.17 -13.78
N GLU A 240 6.00 15.44 -13.40
CA GLU A 240 5.15 15.79 -12.27
C GLU A 240 5.93 15.76 -10.96
N LEU A 241 6.77 14.74 -10.76
CA LEU A 241 7.63 14.64 -9.59
C LEU A 241 8.59 15.86 -9.48
N LEU A 242 9.26 16.20 -10.58
CA LEU A 242 10.15 17.36 -10.62
C LEU A 242 9.39 18.67 -10.34
N ILE A 243 8.18 18.82 -10.87
CA ILE A 243 7.33 19.99 -10.61
C ILE A 243 6.96 20.09 -9.13
N GLN A 244 6.61 18.96 -8.49
CA GLN A 244 6.29 18.94 -7.05
C GLN A 244 7.46 19.47 -6.21
N TYR A 245 8.69 19.05 -6.49
CA TYR A 245 9.89 19.58 -5.81
C TYR A 245 10.04 21.08 -6.01
N ARG A 246 9.92 21.56 -7.24
CA ARG A 246 10.06 22.98 -7.60
C ARG A 246 8.98 23.86 -6.95
N VAL A 247 7.72 23.40 -6.98
CA VAL A 247 6.60 24.12 -6.34
C VAL A 247 6.77 24.10 -4.82
N GLY A 248 7.11 22.95 -4.22
CA GLY A 248 7.34 22.84 -2.78
C GLY A 248 8.41 23.83 -2.30
N TYR A 249 9.55 23.89 -2.97
CA TYR A 249 10.62 24.82 -2.63
C TYR A 249 10.22 26.29 -2.87
N SER A 250 9.47 26.58 -3.94
CA SER A 250 8.98 27.94 -4.22
C SER A 250 8.07 28.48 -3.10
N LYS A 251 7.29 27.62 -2.46
CA LYS A 251 6.46 28.01 -1.29
C LYS A 251 7.31 28.51 -0.14
N VAL A 252 8.44 27.84 0.11
CA VAL A 252 9.41 28.26 1.14
C VAL A 252 9.97 29.65 0.78
N LEU A 253 10.41 29.85 -0.46
CA LEU A 253 10.97 31.12 -0.88
C LEU A 253 9.91 32.25 -0.87
N LEU A 254 8.70 31.99 -1.35
CA LEU A 254 7.60 32.99 -1.32
C LEU A 254 7.20 33.39 0.10
N GLY A 255 7.30 32.46 1.05
CA GLY A 255 6.96 32.70 2.46
C GLY A 255 8.04 33.42 3.25
N LEU A 256 9.32 33.20 2.90
CA LEU A 256 10.45 33.62 3.73
C LEU A 256 11.32 34.73 3.09
N THR A 257 11.14 35.05 1.81
CA THR A 257 12.01 36.00 1.12
C THR A 257 11.23 37.13 0.43
N PRO A 258 11.84 38.32 0.27
CA PRO A 258 11.25 39.43 -0.47
C PRO A 258 11.38 39.30 -2.00
N HIS A 259 11.97 38.22 -2.51
CA HIS A 259 12.27 38.03 -3.93
C HIS A 259 11.05 38.17 -4.83
N SER A 260 11.27 38.72 -6.05
CA SER A 260 10.23 38.79 -7.07
C SER A 260 9.84 37.39 -7.55
N LEU A 261 8.68 37.25 -8.18
CA LEU A 261 8.22 35.98 -8.70
C LEU A 261 9.15 35.42 -9.79
N GLU A 262 9.78 36.28 -10.58
CA GLU A 262 10.76 35.92 -11.60
C GLU A 262 12.00 35.28 -10.95
N VAL A 263 12.51 35.91 -9.88
CA VAL A 263 13.67 35.39 -9.14
C VAL A 263 13.32 34.04 -8.52
N VAL A 264 12.16 33.92 -7.87
CA VAL A 264 11.70 32.64 -7.28
C VAL A 264 11.57 31.57 -8.36
N ALA A 265 10.94 31.87 -9.50
CA ALA A 265 10.79 30.93 -10.61
C ALA A 265 12.15 30.42 -11.10
N GLY A 266 13.10 31.32 -11.34
CA GLY A 266 14.46 30.95 -11.78
C GLY A 266 15.21 30.12 -10.74
N THR A 267 15.17 30.52 -9.46
CA THR A 267 15.81 29.79 -8.35
C THR A 267 15.26 28.40 -8.18
N CYS A 268 13.97 28.20 -8.44
CA CYS A 268 13.32 26.88 -8.40
C CYS A 268 13.52 26.05 -9.68
N GLY A 269 14.22 26.55 -10.67
CA GLY A 269 14.53 25.84 -11.91
C GLY A 269 13.41 25.85 -12.96
N PHE A 270 12.44 26.76 -12.87
CA PHE A 270 11.46 26.93 -13.95
C PHE A 270 12.06 27.73 -15.11
N SER A 271 11.79 27.28 -16.33
CA SER A 271 12.31 27.93 -17.56
C SER A 271 11.66 29.29 -17.86
N SER A 272 10.52 29.63 -17.22
CA SER A 272 9.83 30.90 -17.37
C SER A 272 8.86 31.15 -16.22
N LEU A 273 8.58 32.42 -15.94
CA LEU A 273 7.56 32.84 -14.98
C LEU A 273 6.19 32.27 -15.34
N LYS A 274 5.80 32.27 -16.61
CA LYS A 274 4.53 31.72 -17.09
C LYS A 274 4.39 30.23 -16.76
N SER A 275 5.48 29.47 -16.91
CA SER A 275 5.50 28.03 -16.56
C SER A 275 5.35 27.84 -15.05
N PHE A 276 6.06 28.64 -14.25
CA PHE A 276 5.95 28.63 -12.79
C PHE A 276 4.52 28.92 -12.33
N GLU A 277 3.92 30.02 -12.76
CA GLU A 277 2.57 30.42 -12.38
C GLU A 277 1.53 29.33 -12.71
N LYS A 278 1.65 28.75 -13.92
CA LYS A 278 0.77 27.65 -14.36
C LYS A 278 0.83 26.45 -13.41
N TYR A 279 2.03 25.95 -13.15
CA TYR A 279 2.18 24.73 -12.34
C TYR A 279 1.95 24.97 -10.86
N PHE A 280 2.31 26.15 -10.35
CA PHE A 280 2.00 26.53 -8.98
C PHE A 280 0.48 26.58 -8.77
N LYS A 281 -0.27 27.24 -9.69
CA LYS A 281 -1.74 27.31 -9.60
C LYS A 281 -2.40 25.92 -9.71
N LEU A 282 -1.86 25.04 -10.56
CA LEU A 282 -2.37 23.67 -10.68
C LEU A 282 -2.14 22.84 -9.39
N SER A 283 -1.00 23.06 -8.71
CA SER A 283 -0.66 22.36 -7.47
C SER A 283 -1.39 22.91 -6.25
N GLU A 284 -1.43 24.24 -6.10
CA GLU A 284 -1.87 24.89 -4.85
C GLU A 284 -3.29 25.51 -4.94
N GLY A 285 -3.93 25.45 -6.11
CA GLY A 285 -5.25 26.03 -6.33
C GLY A 285 -5.28 27.56 -6.39
N MET A 286 -4.13 28.24 -6.15
CA MET A 286 -4.00 29.70 -6.15
C MET A 286 -2.74 30.15 -6.87
N THR A 287 -2.68 31.43 -7.25
CA THR A 287 -1.49 31.99 -7.90
C THR A 287 -0.34 32.20 -6.90
N PRO A 288 0.94 32.18 -7.36
CA PRO A 288 2.09 32.49 -6.50
C PRO A 288 1.99 33.87 -5.83
N SER A 289 1.45 34.88 -6.55
CA SER A 289 1.20 36.21 -5.99
C SER A 289 0.21 36.21 -4.83
N ALA A 290 -0.90 35.47 -4.99
CA ALA A 290 -1.89 35.32 -3.93
C ALA A 290 -1.30 34.59 -2.74
N PHE A 291 -0.55 33.50 -2.98
CA PHE A 291 0.15 32.75 -1.94
C PHE A 291 1.12 33.65 -1.15
N LYS A 292 1.96 34.43 -1.85
CA LYS A 292 2.92 35.35 -1.23
C LYS A 292 2.21 36.44 -0.40
N LYS A 293 1.06 36.95 -0.85
CA LYS A 293 0.28 37.93 -0.11
C LYS A 293 -0.29 37.38 1.20
N ILE A 294 -0.68 36.09 1.20
CA ILE A 294 -1.29 35.46 2.38
C ILE A 294 -0.22 34.97 3.36
N TYR A 295 0.86 34.36 2.86
CA TYR A 295 1.82 33.59 3.67
C TYR A 295 3.21 34.28 3.75
N GLY A 296 3.49 35.35 2.97
CA GLY A 296 4.77 36.03 2.98
C GLY A 296 4.97 36.83 4.28
N LYS A 297 5.98 36.47 5.05
CA LYS A 297 6.34 37.16 6.32
C LYS A 297 7.05 38.50 6.13
N CYS A 298 7.41 38.86 4.89
CA CYS A 298 8.18 40.08 4.57
C CYS A 298 7.30 41.29 4.22
N ASN A 299 6.02 41.28 4.53
CA ASN A 299 5.09 42.39 4.26
C ASN A 299 4.76 43.24 5.51
N SER A 300 5.61 43.20 6.54
CA SER A 300 5.52 44.10 7.72
C SER A 300 6.72 44.98 7.83
#